data_2b0a8ee0cd772dfe49a52096d60b0336
#
_entry.id   2b0a8ee0cd772dfe49a52096d60b0336
#
_cell.length_a   1.000
_cell.length_b   1.000
_cell.length_c   1.000
_cell.angle_alpha   90.00
_cell.angle_beta   90.00
_cell.angle_gamma   90.00
#
_symmetry.space_group_name_H-M   'P 1'
#
loop_
_entity.id
_entity.type
_entity.pdbx_description
1 polymer ?
#
loop_
_entity_poly.entity_id
_entity_poly.type
_entity_poly.pdbx_seq_one_letter_code
_entity_poly.pdbx_strand_id
1 'polypeptide(L)'
;MGSRLSTFYLTAARGLTLARLASIPLFLFLLVQTHRAGPQPWWMSLLLLYVGIALSDFFDGRLARKAGAPSHVWGQIDAIADIAFTSLSLAAAAWLGRVGPWVPLGVAVLGGRFLLRNLGHQPILPARLVEDRAGKAAGVIYYLLVGAVAVELSVEGEGGRWFIARAGDAVFLYTLFLLLRRRK
;
A
#
# COMPACT_ATOMS: atom_id res chain seq x y z
N MET A 1 -22.98 -17.23 -21.42
CA MET A 1 -22.37 -15.89 -21.51
C MET A 1 -21.72 -15.44 -20.20
N GLY A 2 -22.22 -15.85 -19.04
CA GLY A 2 -21.69 -15.46 -17.71
C GLY A 2 -20.27 -15.96 -17.38
N SER A 3 -19.88 -17.17 -17.79
CA SER A 3 -18.58 -17.76 -17.44
C SER A 3 -17.37 -17.05 -18.09
N ARG A 4 -17.50 -16.58 -19.33
CA ARG A 4 -16.41 -15.85 -20.02
C ARG A 4 -16.17 -14.47 -19.42
N LEU A 5 -17.23 -13.77 -19.00
CA LEU A 5 -17.13 -12.46 -18.36
C LEU A 5 -16.48 -12.56 -16.96
N SER A 6 -16.84 -13.58 -16.18
CA SER A 6 -16.23 -13.78 -14.85
C SER A 6 -14.74 -14.11 -14.97
N THR A 7 -14.34 -14.95 -15.95
CA THR A 7 -12.92 -15.25 -16.22
C THR A 7 -12.15 -14.00 -16.61
N PHE A 8 -12.71 -13.14 -17.47
CA PHE A 8 -12.09 -11.89 -17.89
C PHE A 8 -11.83 -10.96 -16.68
N TYR A 9 -12.84 -10.75 -15.82
CA TYR A 9 -12.67 -9.90 -14.62
C TYR A 9 -11.61 -10.45 -13.66
N LEU A 10 -11.54 -11.76 -13.45
CA LEU A 10 -10.52 -12.37 -12.61
C LEU A 10 -9.12 -12.21 -13.20
N THR A 11 -8.97 -12.42 -14.50
CA THR A 11 -7.66 -12.25 -15.16
C THR A 11 -7.21 -10.79 -15.12
N ALA A 12 -8.12 -9.85 -15.36
CA ALA A 12 -7.82 -8.43 -15.29
C ALA A 12 -7.39 -8.00 -13.86
N ALA A 13 -8.12 -8.44 -12.82
CA ALA A 13 -7.77 -8.15 -11.43
C ALA A 13 -6.37 -8.71 -11.08
N ARG A 14 -6.08 -9.97 -11.46
CA ARG A 14 -4.77 -10.58 -11.24
C ARG A 14 -3.64 -9.83 -11.96
N GLY A 15 -3.90 -9.40 -13.21
CA GLY A 15 -2.96 -8.59 -13.97
C GLY A 15 -2.62 -7.26 -13.29
N LEU A 16 -3.61 -6.58 -12.70
CA LEU A 16 -3.41 -5.33 -11.97
C LEU A 16 -2.56 -5.53 -10.70
N THR A 17 -2.81 -6.59 -9.91
CA THR A 17 -1.98 -6.90 -8.73
C THR A 17 -0.53 -7.20 -9.12
N LEU A 18 -0.30 -7.97 -10.20
CA LEU A 18 1.06 -8.25 -10.69
C LEU A 18 1.75 -7.00 -11.24
N ALA A 19 1.03 -6.16 -11.97
CA ALA A 19 1.54 -4.88 -12.47
C ALA A 19 1.96 -3.95 -11.31
N ARG A 20 1.17 -3.92 -10.21
CA ARG A 20 1.52 -3.18 -9.00
C ARG A 20 2.82 -3.69 -8.40
N LEU A 21 2.99 -5.00 -8.20
CA LEU A 21 4.23 -5.59 -7.70
C LEU A 21 5.43 -5.23 -8.57
N ALA A 22 5.28 -5.32 -9.89
CA ALA A 22 6.32 -4.98 -10.86
C ALA A 22 6.65 -3.47 -10.86
N SER A 23 5.70 -2.61 -10.48
CA SER A 23 5.90 -1.16 -10.43
C SER A 23 6.61 -0.66 -9.17
N ILE A 24 6.73 -1.49 -8.12
CA ILE A 24 7.41 -1.10 -6.86
C ILE A 24 8.86 -0.63 -7.11
N PRO A 25 9.72 -1.39 -7.79
CA PRO A 25 11.10 -0.95 -8.03
C PRO A 25 11.17 0.35 -8.80
N LEU A 26 10.30 0.54 -9.80
CA LEU A 26 10.24 1.78 -10.57
C LEU A 26 9.80 2.96 -9.70
N PHE A 27 8.80 2.77 -8.85
CA PHE A 27 8.35 3.80 -7.92
C PHE A 27 9.47 4.22 -6.95
N LEU A 28 10.18 3.25 -6.36
CA LEU A 28 11.31 3.51 -5.47
C LEU A 28 12.44 4.25 -6.20
N PHE A 29 12.75 3.85 -7.42
CA PHE A 29 13.73 4.54 -8.26
C PHE A 29 13.32 6.01 -8.49
N LEU A 30 12.10 6.26 -8.93
CA LEU A 30 11.60 7.62 -9.16
C LEU A 30 11.60 8.45 -7.88
N LEU A 31 11.22 7.87 -6.74
CA LEU A 31 11.23 8.54 -5.44
C LEU A 31 12.65 9.03 -5.08
N VAL A 32 13.65 8.16 -5.25
CA VAL A 32 15.05 8.49 -4.98
C VAL A 32 15.59 9.51 -5.97
N GLN A 33 15.25 9.40 -7.26
CA GLN A 33 15.71 10.36 -8.28
C GLN A 33 15.11 11.74 -8.08
N THR A 34 13.82 11.83 -7.76
CA THR A 34 13.16 13.11 -7.46
C THR A 34 13.81 13.78 -6.25
N HIS A 35 14.21 13.01 -5.22
CA HIS A 35 14.93 13.54 -4.08
C HIS A 35 16.34 14.02 -4.41
N ARG A 36 17.11 13.26 -5.23
CA ARG A 36 18.53 13.53 -5.52
C ARG A 36 18.75 14.60 -6.58
N ALA A 37 17.96 14.54 -7.64
CA ALA A 37 18.12 15.41 -8.81
C ALA A 37 17.22 16.66 -8.76
N GLY A 38 16.40 16.81 -7.71
CA GLY A 38 15.33 17.77 -7.65
C GLY A 38 14.06 17.30 -8.37
N PRO A 39 12.96 18.05 -8.27
CA PRO A 39 11.67 17.63 -8.83
C PRO A 39 11.72 17.43 -10.35
N GLN A 40 12.39 18.30 -11.09
CA GLN A 40 12.54 18.18 -12.53
C GLN A 40 13.65 17.16 -12.91
N PRO A 41 13.43 16.25 -13.88
CA PRO A 41 12.21 16.02 -14.69
C PRO A 41 11.29 14.92 -14.11
N TRP A 42 11.56 14.39 -12.92
CA TRP A 42 11.01 13.10 -12.43
C TRP A 42 9.66 13.21 -11.71
N TRP A 43 9.29 14.39 -11.22
CA TRP A 43 8.12 14.58 -10.37
C TRP A 43 6.79 14.12 -11.00
N MET A 44 6.59 14.47 -12.28
CA MET A 44 5.36 14.08 -13.00
C MET A 44 5.26 12.55 -13.11
N SER A 45 6.37 11.89 -13.46
CA SER A 45 6.42 10.43 -13.57
C SER A 45 6.17 9.75 -12.22
N LEU A 46 6.74 10.30 -11.12
CA LEU A 46 6.51 9.82 -9.76
C LEU A 46 5.03 9.91 -9.38
N LEU A 47 4.40 11.07 -9.58
CA LEU A 47 2.99 11.27 -9.22
C LEU A 47 2.05 10.45 -10.09
N LEU A 48 2.28 10.38 -11.42
CA LEU A 48 1.46 9.56 -12.32
C LEU A 48 1.56 8.07 -11.97
N LEU A 49 2.76 7.59 -11.65
CA LEU A 49 2.94 6.20 -11.22
C LEU A 49 2.25 5.93 -9.89
N TYR A 50 2.37 6.85 -8.91
CA TYR A 50 1.66 6.73 -7.64
C TYR A 50 0.15 6.65 -7.83
N VAL A 51 -0.42 7.57 -8.61
CA VAL A 51 -1.86 7.58 -8.91
C VAL A 51 -2.27 6.30 -9.64
N GLY A 52 -1.47 5.83 -10.60
CA GLY A 52 -1.70 4.58 -11.31
C GLY A 52 -1.74 3.37 -10.35
N ILE A 53 -0.81 3.29 -9.39
CA ILE A 53 -0.77 2.24 -8.37
C ILE A 53 -2.01 2.33 -7.48
N ALA A 54 -2.37 3.51 -6.98
CA ALA A 54 -3.54 3.70 -6.12
C ALA A 54 -4.86 3.38 -6.84
N LEU A 55 -4.99 3.75 -8.13
CA LEU A 55 -6.16 3.42 -8.94
C LEU A 55 -6.23 1.92 -9.25
N SER A 56 -5.09 1.25 -9.50
CA SER A 56 -5.07 -0.18 -9.75
C SER A 56 -5.65 -0.97 -8.59
N ASP A 57 -5.32 -0.60 -7.34
CA ASP A 57 -5.88 -1.20 -6.12
C ASP A 57 -7.41 -1.03 -6.01
N PHE A 58 -7.88 0.17 -6.36
CA PHE A 58 -9.32 0.44 -6.33
C PHE A 58 -10.09 -0.37 -7.38
N PHE A 59 -9.51 -0.54 -8.59
CA PHE A 59 -10.17 -1.24 -9.68
C PHE A 59 -10.11 -2.76 -9.53
N ASP A 60 -8.98 -3.34 -9.09
CA ASP A 60 -8.86 -4.79 -8.94
C ASP A 60 -9.83 -5.33 -7.86
N GLY A 61 -9.98 -4.63 -6.73
CA GLY A 61 -10.99 -4.97 -5.73
C GLY A 61 -12.43 -4.88 -6.25
N ARG A 62 -12.74 -3.95 -7.18
CA ARG A 62 -14.05 -3.87 -7.83
C ARG A 62 -14.27 -4.99 -8.83
N LEU A 63 -13.26 -5.29 -9.65
CA LEU A 63 -13.30 -6.36 -10.65
C LEU A 63 -13.45 -7.73 -9.99
N ALA A 64 -12.71 -8.01 -8.92
CA ALA A 64 -12.80 -9.24 -8.15
C ALA A 64 -14.21 -9.44 -7.57
N ARG A 65 -14.83 -8.40 -7.03
CA ARG A 65 -16.21 -8.47 -6.53
C ARG A 65 -17.22 -8.74 -7.64
N LYS A 66 -17.07 -8.15 -8.82
CA LYS A 66 -17.95 -8.39 -10.00
C LYS A 66 -17.81 -9.81 -10.54
N ALA A 67 -16.65 -10.43 -10.40
CA ALA A 67 -16.42 -11.81 -10.81
C ALA A 67 -17.14 -12.85 -9.96
N GLY A 68 -17.64 -12.48 -8.77
CA GLY A 68 -18.44 -13.36 -7.90
C GLY A 68 -17.67 -14.51 -7.23
N ALA A 69 -16.35 -14.62 -7.42
CA ALA A 69 -15.53 -15.70 -6.87
C ALA A 69 -14.16 -15.14 -6.39
N PRO A 70 -14.11 -14.43 -5.26
CA PRO A 70 -12.82 -14.02 -4.70
C PRO A 70 -12.03 -15.27 -4.30
N SER A 71 -10.89 -15.51 -4.95
CA SER A 71 -9.96 -16.57 -4.56
C SER A 71 -9.19 -16.10 -3.32
N HIS A 72 -9.17 -16.92 -2.26
CA HIS A 72 -8.43 -16.64 -1.03
C HIS A 72 -6.94 -16.36 -1.29
N VAL A 73 -6.33 -17.15 -2.19
CA VAL A 73 -4.91 -17.01 -2.56
C VAL A 73 -4.64 -15.63 -3.20
N TRP A 74 -5.50 -15.20 -4.11
CA TRP A 74 -5.31 -13.90 -4.78
C TRP A 74 -5.55 -12.71 -3.84
N GLY A 75 -6.47 -12.84 -2.89
CA GLY A 75 -6.64 -11.84 -1.84
C GLY A 75 -5.42 -11.74 -0.91
N GLN A 76 -4.70 -12.85 -0.67
CA GLN A 76 -3.45 -12.82 0.08
C GLN A 76 -2.32 -12.16 -0.74
N ILE A 77 -2.19 -12.48 -2.04
CA ILE A 77 -1.19 -11.88 -2.92
C ILE A 77 -1.41 -10.36 -3.02
N ASP A 78 -2.64 -9.93 -3.12
CA ASP A 78 -3.01 -8.52 -3.16
C ASP A 78 -2.61 -7.81 -1.86
N ALA A 79 -2.95 -8.38 -0.70
CA ALA A 79 -2.54 -7.85 0.59
C ALA A 79 -1.00 -7.82 0.77
N ILE A 80 -0.28 -8.82 0.25
CA ILE A 80 1.19 -8.82 0.25
C ILE A 80 1.72 -7.68 -0.62
N ALA A 81 1.12 -7.45 -1.80
CA ALA A 81 1.51 -6.36 -2.70
C ALA A 81 1.34 -4.99 -2.03
N ASP A 82 0.23 -4.76 -1.34
CA ASP A 82 -0.05 -3.52 -0.63
C ASP A 82 0.90 -3.28 0.54
N ILE A 83 1.13 -4.31 1.36
CA ILE A 83 2.06 -4.24 2.48
C ILE A 83 3.49 -4.01 1.98
N ALA A 84 3.89 -4.69 0.91
CA ALA A 84 5.21 -4.52 0.31
C ALA A 84 5.38 -3.10 -0.25
N PHE A 85 4.41 -2.61 -1.04
CA PHE A 85 4.43 -1.26 -1.59
C PHE A 85 4.56 -0.21 -0.50
N THR A 86 3.67 -0.22 0.50
CA THR A 86 3.63 0.79 1.56
C THR A 86 4.87 0.71 2.46
N SER A 87 5.30 -0.50 2.87
CA SER A 87 6.47 -0.67 3.74
C SER A 87 7.76 -0.26 3.04
N LEU A 88 7.98 -0.66 1.79
CA LEU A 88 9.19 -0.33 1.04
C LEU A 88 9.25 1.15 0.67
N SER A 89 8.11 1.75 0.28
CA SER A 89 8.04 3.18 -0.02
C SER A 89 8.30 4.04 1.22
N LEU A 90 7.74 3.67 2.37
CA LEU A 90 8.00 4.38 3.63
C LEU A 90 9.43 4.10 4.15
N ALA A 91 10.01 2.93 3.90
CA ALA A 91 11.41 2.66 4.20
C ALA A 91 12.35 3.55 3.37
N ALA A 92 12.07 3.70 2.07
CA ALA A 92 12.79 4.64 1.22
C ALA A 92 12.61 6.09 1.70
N ALA A 93 11.39 6.50 2.07
CA ALA A 93 11.12 7.82 2.62
C ALA A 93 11.87 8.07 3.94
N ALA A 94 11.99 7.05 4.80
CA ALA A 94 12.78 7.12 6.03
C ALA A 94 14.27 7.23 5.74
N TRP A 95 14.79 6.48 4.77
CA TRP A 95 16.18 6.58 4.32
C TRP A 95 16.50 7.97 3.76
N LEU A 96 15.54 8.61 3.08
CA LEU A 96 15.64 9.99 2.58
C LEU A 96 15.40 11.06 3.67
N GLY A 97 15.16 10.65 4.92
CA GLY A 97 14.95 11.55 6.06
C GLY A 97 13.62 12.31 6.01
N ARG A 98 12.59 11.76 5.34
CA ARG A 98 11.26 12.39 5.24
C ARG A 98 10.32 11.94 6.37
N VAL A 99 10.46 10.70 6.84
CA VAL A 99 9.74 10.14 7.99
C VAL A 99 10.69 9.45 8.93
N GLY A 100 10.27 9.22 10.17
CA GLY A 100 11.07 8.48 11.15
C GLY A 100 11.20 6.99 10.78
N PRO A 101 12.32 6.31 11.10
CA PRO A 101 12.55 4.88 10.77
C PRO A 101 11.56 3.94 11.47
N TRP A 102 10.92 4.37 12.55
CA TRP A 102 9.87 3.62 13.25
C TRP A 102 8.59 3.48 12.42
N VAL A 103 8.33 4.40 11.48
CA VAL A 103 7.12 4.37 10.63
C VAL A 103 7.09 3.12 9.76
N PRO A 104 8.07 2.84 8.88
CA PRO A 104 8.06 1.61 8.07
C PRO A 104 8.14 0.35 8.92
N LEU A 105 8.85 0.36 10.06
CA LEU A 105 8.89 -0.78 10.97
C LEU A 105 7.51 -1.09 11.54
N GLY A 106 6.77 -0.07 11.99
CA GLY A 106 5.40 -0.23 12.48
C GLY A 106 4.47 -0.82 11.41
N VAL A 107 4.54 -0.32 10.18
CA VAL A 107 3.75 -0.81 9.04
C VAL A 107 4.09 -2.28 8.73
N ALA A 108 5.38 -2.62 8.67
CA ALA A 108 5.83 -3.99 8.41
C ALA A 108 5.38 -4.96 9.52
N VAL A 109 5.46 -4.57 10.78
CA VAL A 109 5.02 -5.40 11.92
C VAL A 109 3.50 -5.60 11.90
N LEU A 110 2.71 -4.53 11.67
CA LEU A 110 1.26 -4.63 11.59
C LEU A 110 0.82 -5.47 10.39
N GLY A 111 1.45 -5.25 9.22
CA GLY A 111 1.21 -6.03 8.01
C GLY A 111 1.61 -7.50 8.16
N GLY A 112 2.77 -7.77 8.74
CA GLY A 112 3.24 -9.12 9.05
C GLY A 112 2.29 -9.87 9.99
N ARG A 113 1.81 -9.19 11.06
CA ARG A 113 0.79 -9.74 11.96
C ARG A 113 -0.51 -10.07 11.23
N PHE A 114 -0.93 -9.21 10.30
CA PHE A 114 -2.11 -9.46 9.46
C PHE A 114 -1.90 -10.70 8.58
N LEU A 115 -0.76 -10.82 7.91
CA LEU A 115 -0.43 -11.97 7.05
C LEU A 115 -0.37 -13.26 7.84
N LEU A 116 0.34 -13.30 8.97
CA LEU A 116 0.46 -14.50 9.82
C LEU A 116 -0.90 -15.00 10.29
N ARG A 117 -1.82 -14.11 10.62
CA ARG A 117 -3.18 -14.49 11.02
C ARG A 117 -3.99 -15.07 9.89
N ASN A 118 -3.80 -14.59 8.66
CA ASN A 118 -4.56 -15.05 7.50
C ASN A 118 -3.92 -16.26 6.80
N LEU A 119 -2.60 -16.47 6.92
CA LEU A 119 -1.92 -17.67 6.40
C LEU A 119 -2.19 -18.92 7.24
N GLY A 120 -2.43 -18.77 8.56
CA GLY A 120 -2.65 -19.90 9.48
C GLY A 120 -4.06 -20.48 9.45
N HIS A 121 -5.03 -19.87 8.78
CA HIS A 121 -6.40 -20.36 8.73
C HIS A 121 -6.64 -21.12 7.43
N GLN A 122 -6.68 -22.46 7.52
CA GLN A 122 -7.14 -23.32 6.42
C GLN A 122 -8.62 -23.03 6.10
N PRO A 123 -9.01 -22.93 4.81
CA PRO A 123 -10.37 -22.57 4.43
C PRO A 123 -11.33 -23.76 4.57
N ILE A 124 -11.93 -23.95 5.74
CA ILE A 124 -13.07 -24.87 5.92
C ILE A 124 -14.41 -24.17 5.56
N LEU A 125 -14.42 -22.85 5.42
CA LEU A 125 -15.57 -22.04 5.00
C LEU A 125 -15.08 -20.94 4.05
N PRO A 126 -15.96 -20.32 3.21
CA PRO A 126 -15.56 -19.20 2.35
C PRO A 126 -15.02 -18.08 3.23
N ALA A 127 -13.71 -18.11 3.41
CA ALA A 127 -13.01 -17.28 4.36
C ALA A 127 -13.02 -15.83 3.85
N ARG A 128 -13.98 -15.06 4.33
CA ARG A 128 -13.80 -13.60 4.41
C ARG A 128 -12.56 -13.38 5.26
N LEU A 129 -11.54 -12.75 4.70
CA LEU A 129 -10.42 -12.21 5.47
C LEU A 129 -11.02 -11.53 6.71
N VAL A 130 -10.51 -11.83 7.91
CA VAL A 130 -11.03 -11.22 9.14
C VAL A 130 -10.85 -9.71 9.02
N GLU A 131 -11.90 -9.07 8.52
CA GLU A 131 -11.91 -7.65 8.21
C GLU A 131 -11.98 -6.85 9.50
N ASP A 132 -10.85 -6.29 9.88
CA ASP A 132 -10.80 -5.23 10.88
C ASP A 132 -10.92 -3.86 10.20
N ARG A 133 -12.02 -3.17 10.46
CA ARG A 133 -12.23 -1.80 9.94
C ARG A 133 -11.06 -0.87 10.25
N ALA A 134 -10.47 -0.99 11.44
CA ALA A 134 -9.33 -0.19 11.85
C ALA A 134 -8.04 -0.58 11.08
N GLY A 135 -7.83 -1.87 10.80
CA GLY A 135 -6.73 -2.33 9.95
C GLY A 135 -6.87 -1.86 8.50
N LYS A 136 -8.10 -1.86 7.95
CA LYS A 136 -8.36 -1.28 6.62
C LYS A 136 -8.08 0.22 6.59
N ALA A 137 -8.52 0.95 7.61
CA ALA A 137 -8.22 2.39 7.71
C ALA A 137 -6.71 2.64 7.78
N ALA A 138 -5.95 1.79 8.49
CA ALA A 138 -4.50 1.89 8.53
C ALA A 138 -3.87 1.75 7.13
N GLY A 139 -4.30 0.77 6.33
CA GLY A 139 -3.83 0.60 4.94
C GLY A 139 -4.04 1.87 4.11
N VAL A 140 -5.24 2.46 4.15
CA VAL A 140 -5.54 3.72 3.45
C VAL A 140 -4.66 4.87 3.95
N ILE A 141 -4.46 4.99 5.27
CA ILE A 141 -3.61 6.03 5.87
C ILE A 141 -2.15 5.87 5.41
N TYR A 142 -1.64 4.64 5.31
CA TYR A 142 -0.28 4.40 4.82
C TYR A 142 -0.12 4.78 3.35
N TYR A 143 -1.11 4.45 2.51
CA TYR A 143 -1.12 4.89 1.12
C TYR A 143 -1.12 6.41 1.01
N LEU A 144 -1.97 7.10 1.77
CA LEU A 144 -2.01 8.56 1.81
C LEU A 144 -0.69 9.17 2.26
N LEU A 145 -0.01 8.57 3.25
CA LEU A 145 1.30 9.04 3.70
C LEU A 145 2.36 8.88 2.60
N VAL A 146 2.38 7.75 1.86
CA VAL A 146 3.27 7.56 0.70
C VAL A 146 2.99 8.61 -0.37
N GLY A 147 1.72 8.88 -0.67
CA GLY A 147 1.32 9.93 -1.61
C GLY A 147 1.74 11.33 -1.15
N ALA A 148 1.58 11.63 0.13
CA ALA A 148 2.00 12.90 0.70
C ALA A 148 3.53 13.10 0.61
N VAL A 149 4.33 12.05 0.82
CA VAL A 149 5.78 12.07 0.60
C VAL A 149 6.11 12.31 -0.88
N ALA A 150 5.40 11.65 -1.80
CA ALA A 150 5.63 11.83 -3.24
C ALA A 150 5.29 13.27 -3.68
N VAL A 151 4.21 13.85 -3.17
CA VAL A 151 3.83 15.24 -3.43
C VAL A 151 4.86 16.21 -2.84
N GLU A 152 5.28 16.01 -1.60
CA GLU A 152 6.28 16.87 -0.94
C GLU A 152 7.61 16.88 -1.72
N LEU A 153 8.06 15.72 -2.19
CA LEU A 153 9.27 15.63 -3.02
C LEU A 153 9.11 16.28 -4.41
N SER A 154 7.87 16.42 -4.87
CA SER A 154 7.54 17.01 -6.17
C SER A 154 7.37 18.53 -6.13
N VAL A 155 7.22 19.11 -4.94
CA VAL A 155 7.03 20.56 -4.73
C VAL A 155 8.26 21.12 -4.03
N GLU A 156 8.88 22.14 -4.64
CA GLU A 156 10.01 22.84 -4.01
C GLU A 156 9.49 23.67 -2.82
N GLY A 157 9.87 23.28 -1.59
CA GLY A 157 9.50 24.04 -0.39
C GLY A 157 9.90 23.34 0.92
N GLU A 158 10.53 24.09 1.83
CA GLU A 158 10.98 23.53 3.12
C GLU A 158 9.85 23.21 4.11
N GLY A 159 8.69 23.87 3.96
CA GLY A 159 7.56 23.69 4.90
C GLY A 159 6.92 22.32 4.87
N GLY A 160 6.94 21.64 3.72
CA GLY A 160 6.34 20.30 3.54
C GLY A 160 7.02 19.21 4.36
N ARG A 161 8.34 19.25 4.48
CA ARG A 161 9.14 18.24 5.17
C ARG A 161 8.77 18.10 6.65
N TRP A 162 8.63 19.21 7.36
CA TRP A 162 8.22 19.19 8.77
C TRP A 162 6.82 18.57 8.95
N PHE A 163 5.89 18.96 8.08
CA PHE A 163 4.52 18.43 8.12
C PHE A 163 4.50 16.91 7.87
N ILE A 164 5.24 16.43 6.87
CA ILE A 164 5.33 14.99 6.55
C ILE A 164 5.94 14.20 7.71
N ALA A 165 7.01 14.72 8.34
CA ALA A 165 7.62 14.07 9.50
C ALA A 165 6.61 13.92 10.66
N ARG A 166 5.85 14.98 10.97
CA ARG A 166 4.81 14.95 12.02
C ARG A 166 3.62 14.05 11.66
N ALA A 167 3.20 14.07 10.40
CA ALA A 167 2.19 13.12 9.91
C ALA A 167 2.66 11.68 10.07
N GLY A 168 3.92 11.39 9.75
CA GLY A 168 4.54 10.08 9.98
C GLY A 168 4.52 9.66 11.44
N ASP A 169 4.88 10.56 12.36
CA ASP A 169 4.83 10.29 13.80
C ASP A 169 3.41 9.97 14.28
N ALA A 170 2.41 10.73 13.82
CA ALA A 170 1.00 10.49 14.13
C ALA A 170 0.51 9.13 13.59
N VAL A 171 0.90 8.79 12.37
CA VAL A 171 0.61 7.49 11.75
C VAL A 171 1.27 6.35 12.51
N PHE A 172 2.50 6.52 13.00
CA PHE A 172 3.16 5.53 13.84
C PHE A 172 2.44 5.34 15.19
N LEU A 173 2.02 6.42 15.86
CA LEU A 173 1.24 6.33 17.10
C LEU A 173 -0.08 5.58 16.89
N TYR A 174 -0.77 5.85 15.78
CA TYR A 174 -1.96 5.09 15.40
C TYR A 174 -1.65 3.60 15.16
N THR A 175 -0.54 3.31 14.48
CA THR A 175 -0.08 1.93 14.25
C THR A 175 0.22 1.22 15.56
N LEU A 176 0.91 1.89 16.49
CA LEU A 176 1.22 1.37 17.83
C LEU A 176 -0.06 1.08 18.62
N PHE A 177 -1.04 2.00 18.57
CA PHE A 177 -2.35 1.77 19.16
C PHE A 177 -3.02 0.51 18.63
N LEU A 178 -2.98 0.27 17.30
CA LEU A 178 -3.53 -0.94 16.67
C LEU A 178 -2.79 -2.21 17.10
N LEU A 179 -1.47 -2.15 17.27
CA LEU A 179 -0.65 -3.27 17.72
C LEU A 179 -0.93 -3.64 19.18
N LEU A 180 -1.12 -2.63 20.04
CA LEU A 180 -1.38 -2.81 21.48
C LEU A 180 -2.83 -3.16 21.78
N ARG A 181 -3.75 -2.81 20.90
CA ARG A 181 -5.17 -3.11 21.05
C ARG A 181 -5.39 -4.62 21.17
N ARG A 182 -5.67 -5.10 22.39
CA ARG A 182 -6.11 -6.49 22.61
C ARG A 182 -7.49 -6.66 21.99
N ARG A 183 -7.59 -7.52 20.99
CA ARG A 183 -8.89 -7.96 20.49
C ARG A 183 -9.39 -9.07 21.40
N LYS A 184 -10.51 -8.80 22.05
CA LYS A 184 -11.33 -9.83 22.71
C LYS A 184 -11.98 -10.72 21.66
#